data_c15f84cf7b0e1cad14a6fa468b910bc5
#
_entry.id   c15f84cf7b0e1cad14a6fa468b910bc5
#
_cell.length_a   1.000
_cell.length_b   1.000
_cell.length_c   1.000
_cell.angle_alpha   90.00
_cell.angle_beta   90.00
_cell.angle_gamma   90.00
#
_symmetry.space_group_name_H-M   'P 1'
#
loop_
_entity.id
_entity.type
_entity.pdbx_description
1 polymer ?
#
loop_
_entity_poly.entity_id
_entity_poly.type
_entity_poly.pdbx_seq_one_letter_code
_entity_poly.pdbx_strand_id
1 'polypeptide(L)'
;MARKPRFSKEPLGPAIQALMTERAMTYRQLADRSGLSAGYLNHIVHGNRPVPSNDVIAALAKALRVEPEHFREYRIRAITERLESMPDLVDRLYKRLGT
;
A
#
# COMPACT_ATOMS: atom_id res chain seq x y z
N MET A 1 11.10 12.33 18.64
CA MET A 1 9.63 12.40 18.74
C MET A 1 8.99 11.54 17.65
N ALA A 2 8.18 10.57 18.05
CA ALA A 2 7.54 9.70 17.09
C ALA A 2 6.45 10.47 16.33
N ARG A 3 6.49 10.41 15.01
CA ARG A 3 5.42 10.98 14.20
C ARG A 3 4.26 10.02 14.17
N LYS A 4 3.04 10.53 14.17
CA LYS A 4 1.87 9.72 13.90
C LYS A 4 1.98 9.14 12.49
N PRO A 5 1.63 7.85 12.28
CA PRO A 5 1.60 7.32 10.92
C PRO A 5 0.68 8.17 10.05
N ARG A 6 1.15 8.47 8.85
CA ARG A 6 0.36 9.18 7.85
C ARG A 6 -0.33 8.13 6.98
N PHE A 7 -1.64 8.15 6.96
CA PHE A 7 -2.43 7.18 6.19
C PHE A 7 -2.98 7.84 4.93
N SER A 8 -2.64 7.28 3.78
CA SER A 8 -3.21 7.71 2.52
C SER A 8 -4.61 7.10 2.36
N LYS A 9 -5.55 7.90 1.87
CA LYS A 9 -6.88 7.43 1.49
C LYS A 9 -6.97 7.14 0.00
N GLU A 10 -5.91 7.47 -0.74
CA GLU A 10 -5.85 7.26 -2.19
C GLU A 10 -5.56 5.80 -2.52
N PRO A 11 -6.00 5.32 -3.70
CA PRO A 11 -5.53 4.04 -4.21
C PRO A 11 -4.00 4.01 -4.32
N LEU A 12 -3.44 2.81 -4.37
CA LEU A 12 -1.99 2.60 -4.35
C LEU A 12 -1.26 3.41 -5.41
N GLY A 13 -1.70 3.36 -6.67
CA GLY A 13 -1.04 4.07 -7.77
C GLY A 13 -0.93 5.58 -7.52
N PRO A 14 -2.07 6.27 -7.33
CA PRO A 14 -2.04 7.69 -6.99
C PRO A 14 -1.26 8.02 -5.72
N ALA A 15 -1.31 7.15 -4.70
CA ALA A 15 -0.55 7.36 -3.47
C ALA A 15 0.96 7.31 -3.72
N ILE A 16 1.43 6.34 -4.54
CA ILE A 16 2.84 6.27 -4.93
C ILE A 16 3.24 7.52 -5.70
N GLN A 17 2.42 7.91 -6.68
CA GLN A 17 2.69 9.07 -7.51
C GLN A 17 2.82 10.34 -6.65
N ALA A 18 1.94 10.52 -5.68
CA ALA A 18 1.97 11.67 -4.79
C ALA A 18 3.28 11.72 -3.98
N LEU A 19 3.73 10.58 -3.48
CA LEU A 19 5.00 10.49 -2.75
C LEU A 19 6.19 10.74 -3.64
N MET A 20 6.18 10.22 -4.86
CA MET A 20 7.26 10.48 -5.83
C MET A 20 7.37 11.97 -6.13
N THR A 21 6.25 12.62 -6.37
CA THR A 21 6.20 14.07 -6.62
C THR A 21 6.71 14.84 -5.40
N GLU A 22 6.22 14.51 -4.23
CA GLU A 22 6.62 15.17 -2.98
C GLU A 22 8.13 15.06 -2.73
N ARG A 23 8.74 13.92 -3.12
CA ARG A 23 10.17 13.65 -2.88
C ARG A 23 11.04 13.86 -4.10
N ALA A 24 10.46 14.39 -5.18
CA ALA A 24 11.16 14.62 -6.45
C ALA A 24 11.89 13.35 -6.93
N MET A 25 11.21 12.22 -6.84
CA MET A 25 11.76 10.90 -7.15
C MET A 25 11.27 10.41 -8.51
N THR A 26 12.19 9.94 -9.35
CA THR A 26 11.85 9.35 -10.66
C THR A 26 11.54 7.85 -10.51
N TYR A 27 10.91 7.26 -11.53
CA TYR A 27 10.71 5.81 -11.57
C TYR A 27 12.03 5.05 -11.48
N ARG A 28 13.08 5.55 -12.13
CA ARG A 28 14.40 4.93 -12.09
C ARG A 28 14.94 4.90 -10.65
N GLN A 29 14.84 6.02 -9.96
CA GLN A 29 15.29 6.10 -8.57
C GLN A 29 14.49 5.17 -7.66
N LEU A 30 13.17 5.13 -7.85
CA LEU A 30 12.32 4.24 -7.09
C LEU A 30 12.63 2.77 -7.40
N ALA A 31 12.88 2.45 -8.67
CA ALA A 31 13.28 1.11 -9.09
C ALA A 31 14.58 0.70 -8.40
N ASP A 32 15.57 1.56 -8.44
CA ASP A 32 16.88 1.29 -7.81
C ASP A 32 16.75 1.03 -6.30
N ARG A 33 15.91 1.80 -5.64
CA ARG A 33 15.73 1.69 -4.18
C ARG A 33 14.85 0.53 -3.75
N SER A 34 13.87 0.17 -4.58
CA SER A 34 12.90 -0.87 -4.23
C SER A 34 13.29 -2.26 -4.72
N GLY A 35 14.21 -2.34 -5.67
CA GLY A 35 14.56 -3.59 -6.32
C GLY A 35 13.54 -4.03 -7.37
N LEU A 36 12.56 -3.17 -7.70
CA LEU A 36 11.54 -3.45 -8.71
C LEU A 36 11.91 -2.77 -10.03
N SER A 37 11.41 -3.29 -11.17
CA SER A 37 11.69 -2.67 -12.45
C SER A 37 10.86 -1.38 -12.63
N ALA A 38 11.42 -0.43 -13.37
CA ALA A 38 10.71 0.82 -13.69
C ALA A 38 9.42 0.56 -14.48
N GLY A 39 9.45 -0.41 -15.39
CA GLY A 39 8.25 -0.80 -16.15
C GLY A 39 7.13 -1.33 -15.25
N TYR A 40 7.49 -2.18 -14.30
CA TYR A 40 6.53 -2.72 -13.33
C TYR A 40 5.92 -1.59 -12.48
N LEU A 41 6.76 -0.67 -12.01
CA LEU A 41 6.32 0.47 -11.23
C LEU A 41 5.34 1.34 -12.02
N ASN A 42 5.65 1.59 -13.30
CA ASN A 42 4.77 2.36 -14.17
C ASN A 42 3.39 1.68 -14.30
N HIS A 43 3.36 0.36 -14.46
CA HIS A 43 2.11 -0.39 -14.53
C HIS A 43 1.31 -0.33 -13.23
N ILE A 44 1.98 -0.43 -12.08
CA ILE A 44 1.32 -0.32 -10.78
C ILE A 44 0.69 1.07 -10.62
N VAL A 45 1.46 2.12 -10.91
CA VAL A 45 1.01 3.50 -10.75
C VAL A 45 -0.20 3.81 -11.62
N HIS A 46 -0.24 3.27 -12.83
CA HIS A 46 -1.34 3.50 -13.77
C HIS A 46 -2.48 2.48 -13.65
N GLY A 47 -2.41 1.57 -12.68
CA GLY A 47 -3.49 0.61 -12.44
C GLY A 47 -3.60 -0.49 -13.48
N ASN A 48 -2.54 -0.72 -14.26
CA ASN A 48 -2.51 -1.75 -15.32
C ASN A 48 -2.19 -3.13 -14.80
N ARG A 49 -1.95 -3.27 -13.52
CA ARG A 49 -1.63 -4.53 -12.84
C ARG A 49 -2.48 -4.65 -11.59
N PRO A 50 -2.80 -5.87 -11.15
CA PRO A 50 -3.43 -6.08 -9.86
C PRO A 50 -2.58 -5.51 -8.73
N VAL A 51 -3.22 -5.21 -7.60
CA VAL A 51 -2.51 -4.73 -6.41
C VAL A 51 -1.46 -5.77 -6.01
N PRO A 52 -0.19 -5.36 -5.88
CA PRO A 52 0.87 -6.31 -5.51
C PRO A 52 0.72 -6.81 -4.07
N SER A 53 1.50 -7.84 -3.74
CA SER A 53 1.53 -8.38 -2.39
C SER A 53 1.99 -7.35 -1.37
N ASN A 54 1.69 -7.60 -0.09
CA ASN A 54 2.16 -6.72 0.98
C ASN A 54 3.68 -6.66 1.08
N ASP A 55 4.39 -7.71 0.66
CA ASP A 55 5.85 -7.69 0.62
C ASP A 55 6.36 -6.66 -0.40
N VAL A 56 5.71 -6.58 -1.56
CA VAL A 56 6.06 -5.59 -2.58
C VAL A 56 5.70 -4.19 -2.10
N ILE A 57 4.52 -4.03 -1.49
CA ILE A 57 4.12 -2.73 -0.93
C ILE A 57 5.10 -2.28 0.15
N ALA A 58 5.57 -3.20 1.00
CA ALA A 58 6.56 -2.88 2.02
C ALA A 58 7.89 -2.41 1.41
N ALA A 59 8.32 -3.05 0.32
CA ALA A 59 9.53 -2.62 -0.38
C ALA A 59 9.37 -1.22 -0.97
N LEU A 60 8.22 -0.92 -1.55
CA LEU A 60 7.89 0.40 -2.09
C LEU A 60 7.87 1.44 -0.97
N ALA A 61 7.24 1.13 0.15
CA ALA A 61 7.16 2.02 1.30
C ALA A 61 8.54 2.37 1.81
N LYS A 62 9.40 1.38 1.97
CA LYS A 62 10.78 1.58 2.42
C LYS A 62 11.53 2.50 1.46
N ALA A 63 11.41 2.26 0.15
CA ALA A 63 12.06 3.08 -0.86
C ALA A 63 11.55 4.52 -0.85
N LEU A 64 10.28 4.72 -0.55
CA LEU A 64 9.62 6.03 -0.47
C LEU A 64 9.72 6.66 0.92
N ARG A 65 10.34 5.97 1.87
CA ARG A 65 10.55 6.45 3.25
C ARG A 65 9.25 6.72 4.01
N VAL A 66 8.29 5.81 3.84
CA VAL A 66 7.05 5.79 4.63
C VAL A 66 6.86 4.40 5.20
N GLU A 67 5.99 4.29 6.20
CA GLU A 67 5.62 2.98 6.72
C GLU A 67 4.69 2.28 5.74
N PRO A 68 4.72 0.93 5.64
CA PRO A 68 3.82 0.21 4.72
C PRO A 68 2.35 0.52 4.97
N GLU A 69 1.97 0.76 6.22
CA GLU A 69 0.59 1.08 6.60
C GLU A 69 0.10 2.42 6.03
N HIS A 70 1.01 3.24 5.47
CA HIS A 70 0.63 4.43 4.73
C HIS A 70 -0.33 4.08 3.59
N PHE A 71 -0.14 2.93 2.96
CA PHE A 71 -0.93 2.52 1.79
C PHE A 71 -2.21 1.81 2.21
N ARG A 72 -3.33 2.26 1.65
CA ARG A 72 -4.66 1.75 1.96
C ARG A 72 -4.76 0.23 1.72
N GLU A 73 -4.23 -0.24 0.60
CA GLU A 73 -4.28 -1.65 0.24
C GLU A 73 -3.52 -2.54 1.22
N TYR A 74 -2.42 -2.04 1.76
CA TYR A 74 -1.68 -2.76 2.80
C TYR A 74 -2.56 -2.95 4.05
N ARG A 75 -3.21 -1.87 4.48
CA ARG A 75 -4.08 -1.91 5.66
C ARG A 75 -5.27 -2.85 5.47
N ILE A 76 -5.91 -2.78 4.31
CA ILE A 76 -7.07 -3.65 3.99
C ILE A 76 -6.65 -5.11 4.03
N ARG A 77 -5.52 -5.45 3.42
CA ARG A 77 -5.04 -6.83 3.39
C ARG A 77 -4.63 -7.31 4.77
N ALA A 78 -4.00 -6.46 5.57
CA ALA A 78 -3.64 -6.80 6.95
C ALA A 78 -4.88 -7.09 7.80
N ILE A 79 -5.92 -6.28 7.65
CA ILE A 79 -7.20 -6.49 8.33
C ILE A 79 -7.85 -7.79 7.87
N THR A 80 -7.87 -8.04 6.57
CA THR A 80 -8.46 -9.25 5.99
C THR A 80 -7.78 -10.50 6.53
N GLU A 81 -6.46 -10.51 6.55
CA GLU A 81 -5.69 -11.62 7.09
C GLU A 81 -6.00 -11.86 8.58
N ARG A 82 -6.11 -10.77 9.33
CA ARG A 82 -6.43 -10.85 10.75
C ARG A 82 -7.83 -11.40 10.97
N LEU A 83 -8.79 -10.96 10.17
CA LEU A 83 -10.18 -11.42 10.26
C LEU A 83 -10.30 -12.90 9.94
N GLU A 84 -9.50 -13.43 9.04
CA GLU A 84 -9.53 -14.86 8.69
C GLU A 84 -9.25 -15.75 9.90
N SER A 85 -8.52 -15.26 10.88
CA SER A 85 -8.25 -15.97 12.13
C SER A 85 -9.31 -15.72 13.21
N MET A 86 -10.32 -14.91 12.93
CA MET A 86 -11.32 -14.46 13.91
C MET A 86 -12.74 -14.61 13.34
N PRO A 87 -13.20 -15.86 13.14
CA PRO A 87 -14.49 -16.11 12.49
C PRO A 87 -15.71 -15.49 13.19
N ASP A 88 -15.70 -15.47 14.51
CA ASP A 88 -16.81 -14.87 15.25
C ASP A 88 -16.88 -13.36 15.03
N LEU A 89 -15.73 -12.71 14.95
CA LEU A 89 -15.68 -11.28 14.65
C LEU A 89 -16.16 -11.00 13.24
N VAL A 90 -15.77 -11.85 12.27
CA VAL A 90 -16.24 -11.74 10.89
C VAL A 90 -17.77 -11.76 10.84
N ASP A 91 -18.39 -12.69 11.54
CA ASP A 91 -19.86 -12.81 11.54
C ASP A 91 -20.52 -11.58 12.18
N ARG A 92 -19.96 -11.06 13.27
CA ARG A 92 -20.49 -9.86 13.92
C ARG A 92 -20.38 -8.63 13.01
N LEU A 93 -19.24 -8.48 12.34
CA LEU A 93 -19.02 -7.36 11.41
C LEU A 93 -19.93 -7.48 10.20
N TYR A 94 -20.11 -8.66 9.66
CA TYR A 94 -21.00 -8.90 8.54
C TYR A 94 -22.42 -8.43 8.85
N LYS A 95 -22.93 -8.83 10.00
CA LYS A 95 -24.26 -8.42 10.46
C LYS A 95 -24.36 -6.91 10.66
N ARG A 96 -23.32 -6.33 11.26
CA ARG A 96 -23.27 -4.90 11.57
C ARG A 96 -23.22 -4.05 10.30
N LEU A 97 -22.50 -4.50 9.28
CA LEU A 97 -22.38 -3.77 8.02
C LEU A 97 -23.61 -3.91 7.13
N GLY A 98 -24.56 -4.79 7.47
CA GLY A 98 -25.83 -4.90 6.74
C GLY A 98 -25.69 -5.51 5.35
N THR A 99 -24.67 -6.29 5.13
CA THR A 99 -24.44 -6.92 3.82
C THR A 99 -25.11 -8.29 3.72
#